data_aee94afc0dc67d83c02399d1bf7944fa
#
_entry.id   aee94afc0dc67d83c02399d1bf7944fa
#
_cell.length_a   1.000
_cell.length_b   1.000
_cell.length_c   1.000
_cell.angle_alpha   90.00
_cell.angle_beta   90.00
_cell.angle_gamma   90.00
#
_symmetry.space_group_name_H-M   'P 1'
#
loop_
_entity.id
_entity.type
_entity.pdbx_description
1 polymer ?
#
loop_
_entity_poly.entity_id
_entity_poly.type
_entity_poly.pdbx_seq_one_letter_code
_entity_poly.pdbx_strand_id
1 'polypeptide(L)'
;MMQKRRPTNKKNNSLYVPTVITRSIILTFEQAGGNVKQFMEKKISHDIEAKCIIEGFVEPGSVKIISYSSGKLQGNNVVFEVVIECNICSPVEGMHIPCIAKNVTQAGIRAEVEQQPSPVIVYVSRDHHYSMDYFNNIKEGDKMNTRVIGIRYELNDSYISIMSELLEDKVEKYSMKKKPKLNIIEDV
;
A
#
# COMPACT_ATOMS: atom_id res chain seq x y z
N MET A 1 -42.15 -4.01 -7.36
CA MET A 1 -41.33 -3.51 -6.23
C MET A 1 -39.89 -4.00 -6.40
N MET A 2 -39.00 -3.18 -6.91
CA MET A 2 -37.58 -3.51 -7.08
C MET A 2 -36.80 -3.18 -5.78
N GLN A 3 -36.33 -4.20 -5.10
CA GLN A 3 -35.44 -4.02 -3.95
C GLN A 3 -34.07 -3.53 -4.42
N LYS A 4 -33.71 -2.27 -4.10
CA LYS A 4 -32.34 -1.74 -4.23
C LYS A 4 -31.41 -2.50 -3.27
N ARG A 5 -30.53 -3.34 -3.83
CA ARG A 5 -29.41 -3.92 -3.07
C ARG A 5 -28.49 -2.78 -2.61
N ARG A 6 -28.32 -2.67 -1.30
CA ARG A 6 -27.31 -1.76 -0.71
C ARG A 6 -25.91 -2.21 -1.16
N PRO A 7 -25.03 -1.31 -1.57
CA PRO A 7 -23.65 -1.67 -1.88
C PRO A 7 -22.99 -2.18 -0.59
N THR A 8 -22.54 -3.41 -0.61
CA THR A 8 -21.67 -3.96 0.43
C THR A 8 -20.35 -3.20 0.40
N ASN A 9 -20.07 -2.45 1.45
CA ASN A 9 -18.84 -1.73 1.65
C ASN A 9 -17.71 -2.76 1.84
N LYS A 10 -17.11 -3.24 0.74
CA LYS A 10 -15.84 -3.95 0.79
C LYS A 10 -14.84 -2.93 1.37
N LYS A 11 -14.40 -3.13 2.59
CA LYS A 11 -13.22 -2.45 3.14
C LYS A 11 -12.08 -2.78 2.18
N ASN A 12 -11.80 -1.85 1.26
CA ASN A 12 -10.61 -1.92 0.43
C ASN A 12 -9.42 -1.77 1.39
N ASN A 13 -8.77 -2.87 1.72
CA ASN A 13 -7.48 -2.91 2.42
C ASN A 13 -6.37 -2.48 1.45
N SER A 14 -6.61 -1.43 0.68
CA SER A 14 -5.60 -0.85 -0.19
C SER A 14 -4.59 -0.09 0.65
N LEU A 15 -3.32 -0.44 0.50
CA LEU A 15 -2.20 0.31 1.11
C LEU A 15 -1.96 1.66 0.42
N TYR A 16 -2.61 1.89 -0.72
CA TYR A 16 -2.47 3.11 -1.49
C TYR A 16 -3.47 4.18 -1.05
N VAL A 17 -2.96 5.40 -0.92
CA VAL A 17 -3.73 6.60 -0.57
C VAL A 17 -3.62 7.60 -1.73
N PRO A 18 -4.74 8.12 -2.26
CA PRO A 18 -4.71 9.19 -3.25
C PRO A 18 -4.02 10.43 -2.66
N THR A 19 -2.99 10.90 -3.33
CA THR A 19 -2.15 12.00 -2.86
C THR A 19 -1.90 12.98 -4.00
N VAL A 20 -1.86 14.27 -3.66
CA VAL A 20 -1.52 15.34 -4.61
C VAL A 20 -0.13 15.84 -4.31
N ILE A 21 0.75 15.81 -5.30
CA ILE A 21 2.13 16.27 -5.20
C ILE A 21 2.45 17.30 -6.27
N THR A 22 3.43 18.16 -6.01
CA THR A 22 3.93 19.13 -6.99
C THR A 22 5.35 18.78 -7.39
N ARG A 23 5.65 18.81 -8.69
CA ARG A 23 6.99 18.53 -9.24
C ARG A 23 7.35 19.54 -10.30
N SER A 24 8.63 19.90 -10.35
CA SER A 24 9.20 20.70 -11.44
C SER A 24 9.63 19.77 -12.57
N ILE A 25 9.16 20.05 -13.78
CA ILE A 25 9.45 19.29 -15.00
C ILE A 25 10.17 20.17 -15.98
N ILE A 26 11.31 19.70 -16.47
CA ILE A 26 12.11 20.39 -17.49
C ILE A 26 11.84 19.74 -18.84
N LEU A 27 11.39 20.52 -19.82
CA LEU A 27 11.20 20.10 -21.20
C LEU A 27 12.13 20.90 -22.14
N THR A 28 12.51 20.29 -23.25
CA THR A 28 13.18 21.00 -24.33
C THR A 28 12.16 21.88 -25.08
N PHE A 29 12.65 22.89 -25.87
CA PHE A 29 11.77 23.72 -26.68
C PHE A 29 10.91 22.92 -27.65
N GLU A 30 11.48 21.87 -28.24
CA GLU A 30 10.75 21.00 -29.17
C GLU A 30 9.56 20.31 -28.48
N GLN A 31 9.79 19.80 -27.26
CA GLN A 31 8.74 19.16 -26.45
C GLN A 31 7.70 20.17 -25.95
N ALA A 32 8.12 21.40 -25.65
CA ALA A 32 7.23 22.46 -25.21
C ALA A 32 6.41 23.09 -26.34
N GLY A 33 6.83 22.95 -27.60
CA GLY A 33 6.11 23.44 -28.78
C GLY A 33 4.99 22.53 -29.29
N GLY A 34 4.91 21.30 -28.80
CA GLY A 34 3.93 20.29 -29.19
C GLY A 34 2.81 20.10 -28.18
N ASN A 35 2.37 18.84 -28.02
CA ASN A 35 1.40 18.48 -26.97
C ASN A 35 2.10 18.38 -25.61
N VAL A 36 2.32 19.53 -24.96
CA VAL A 36 3.04 19.69 -23.69
C VAL A 36 2.52 18.74 -22.61
N LYS A 37 1.19 18.66 -22.47
CA LYS A 37 0.57 17.79 -21.46
C LYS A 37 0.96 16.32 -21.63
N GLN A 38 0.91 15.82 -22.86
CA GLN A 38 1.24 14.43 -23.15
C GLN A 38 2.73 14.12 -22.89
N PHE A 39 3.63 15.07 -23.23
CA PHE A 39 5.06 14.92 -22.93
C PHE A 39 5.33 14.92 -21.42
N MET A 40 4.66 15.80 -20.68
CA MET A 40 4.78 15.83 -19.22
C MET A 40 4.25 14.53 -18.59
N GLU A 41 3.07 14.04 -19.01
CA GLU A 41 2.50 12.79 -18.50
C GLU A 41 3.45 11.62 -18.71
N LYS A 42 3.98 11.43 -19.92
CA LYS A 42 4.93 10.36 -20.22
C LYS A 42 6.20 10.46 -19.39
N LYS A 43 6.75 11.66 -19.25
CA LYS A 43 7.98 11.89 -18.49
C LYS A 43 7.77 11.61 -17.02
N ILE A 44 6.70 12.14 -16.43
CA ILE A 44 6.37 11.94 -15.02
C ILE A 44 6.13 10.46 -14.72
N SER A 45 5.29 9.78 -15.53
CA SER A 45 5.04 8.34 -15.33
C SER A 45 6.33 7.53 -15.38
N HIS A 46 7.23 7.82 -16.34
CA HIS A 46 8.53 7.14 -16.41
C HIS A 46 9.42 7.41 -15.19
N ASP A 47 9.39 8.61 -14.66
CA ASP A 47 10.30 9.03 -13.59
C ASP A 47 9.85 8.53 -12.21
N ILE A 48 8.54 8.47 -11.93
CA ILE A 48 8.03 8.20 -10.58
C ILE A 48 7.19 6.92 -10.43
N GLU A 49 6.52 6.41 -11.49
CA GLU A 49 5.69 5.21 -11.35
C GLU A 49 6.51 3.95 -11.08
N ALA A 50 5.95 3.06 -10.27
CA ALA A 50 6.59 1.82 -9.80
C ALA A 50 7.92 2.04 -9.07
N LYS A 51 8.12 3.20 -8.45
CA LYS A 51 9.31 3.57 -7.70
C LYS A 51 8.96 4.28 -6.40
N CYS A 52 9.89 4.24 -5.48
CA CYS A 52 9.84 5.04 -4.26
C CYS A 52 10.29 6.48 -4.53
N ILE A 53 9.46 7.41 -4.11
CA ILE A 53 9.76 8.84 -4.04
C ILE A 53 9.81 9.26 -2.56
N ILE A 54 10.05 10.53 -2.27
CA ILE A 54 10.13 11.03 -0.88
C ILE A 54 8.85 10.70 -0.09
N GLU A 55 7.69 10.75 -0.74
CA GLU A 55 6.38 10.52 -0.12
C GLU A 55 6.02 9.03 0.05
N GLY A 56 6.72 8.11 -0.64
CA GLY A 56 6.47 6.68 -0.62
C GLY A 56 6.53 6.02 -1.99
N PHE A 57 6.00 4.82 -2.12
CA PHE A 57 5.97 4.09 -3.40
C PHE A 57 4.74 4.49 -4.23
N VAL A 58 4.96 4.85 -5.49
CA VAL A 58 3.91 5.30 -6.42
C VAL A 58 3.32 4.11 -7.17
N GLU A 59 1.99 3.97 -7.12
CA GLU A 59 1.26 2.92 -7.84
C GLU A 59 1.40 3.11 -9.37
N PRO A 60 1.81 2.06 -10.10
CA PRO A 60 1.89 2.12 -11.57
C PRO A 60 0.54 2.48 -12.21
N GLY A 61 0.56 3.38 -13.19
CA GLY A 61 -0.64 3.79 -13.93
C GLY A 61 -1.60 4.69 -13.16
N SER A 62 -1.21 5.18 -11.97
CA SER A 62 -2.06 6.06 -11.14
C SER A 62 -1.83 7.54 -11.38
N VAL A 63 -0.75 7.90 -12.06
CA VAL A 63 -0.34 9.30 -12.28
C VAL A 63 -1.30 10.05 -13.20
N LYS A 64 -1.79 11.20 -12.74
CA LYS A 64 -2.65 12.11 -13.52
C LYS A 64 -2.22 13.55 -13.28
N ILE A 65 -2.09 14.32 -14.35
CA ILE A 65 -1.84 15.77 -14.25
C ILE A 65 -3.17 16.47 -13.98
N ILE A 66 -3.25 17.16 -12.83
CA ILE A 66 -4.39 18.03 -12.48
C ILE A 66 -4.25 19.36 -13.16
N SER A 67 -3.08 20.01 -12.98
CA SER A 67 -2.78 21.34 -13.53
C SER A 67 -1.27 21.54 -13.68
N TYR A 68 -0.88 22.52 -14.44
CA TYR A 68 0.51 22.94 -14.58
C TYR A 68 0.62 24.45 -14.79
N SER A 69 1.75 25.01 -14.39
CA SER A 69 2.04 26.43 -14.54
C SER A 69 2.31 26.82 -16.00
N SER A 70 2.35 28.10 -16.29
CA SER A 70 3.00 28.61 -17.51
C SER A 70 4.49 28.24 -17.50
N GLY A 71 5.04 27.88 -18.69
CA GLY A 71 6.45 27.53 -18.81
C GLY A 71 7.36 28.73 -18.50
N LYS A 72 8.39 28.52 -17.70
CA LYS A 72 9.46 29.50 -17.44
C LYS A 72 10.69 29.12 -18.24
N LEU A 73 11.24 30.05 -19.00
CA LEU A 73 12.46 29.84 -19.77
C LEU A 73 13.68 29.75 -18.84
N GLN A 74 14.47 28.68 -19.01
CA GLN A 74 15.70 28.48 -18.30
C GLN A 74 16.79 27.96 -19.26
N GLY A 75 17.60 28.87 -19.80
CA GLY A 75 18.54 28.54 -20.85
C GLY A 75 17.84 27.99 -22.09
N ASN A 76 18.21 26.79 -22.54
CA ASN A 76 17.61 26.08 -23.68
C ASN A 76 16.40 25.20 -23.31
N ASN A 77 15.88 25.32 -22.11
CA ASN A 77 14.78 24.52 -21.62
C ASN A 77 13.61 25.37 -21.11
N VAL A 78 12.47 24.73 -20.97
CA VAL A 78 11.27 25.31 -20.37
C VAL A 78 10.93 24.50 -19.12
N VAL A 79 10.78 25.18 -17.98
CA VAL A 79 10.46 24.58 -16.69
C VAL A 79 8.98 24.80 -16.40
N PHE A 80 8.29 23.73 -16.05
CA PHE A 80 6.90 23.74 -15.62
C PHE A 80 6.78 23.21 -14.17
N GLU A 81 5.96 23.87 -13.38
CA GLU A 81 5.51 23.31 -12.10
C GLU A 81 4.20 22.58 -12.33
N VAL A 82 4.20 21.27 -12.07
CA VAL A 82 3.09 20.37 -12.39
C VAL A 82 2.49 19.84 -11.10
N VAL A 83 1.18 19.95 -10.97
CA VAL A 83 0.38 19.35 -9.88
C VAL A 83 -0.16 18.03 -10.37
N ILE A 84 0.17 16.97 -9.64
CA ILE A 84 -0.05 15.58 -10.02
C ILE A 84 -0.88 14.91 -8.91
N GLU A 85 -1.91 14.19 -9.31
CA GLU A 85 -2.62 13.22 -8.47
C GLU A 85 -2.04 11.84 -8.74
N CYS A 86 -1.70 11.11 -7.71
CA CYS A 86 -1.25 9.72 -7.79
C CYS A 86 -1.57 8.96 -6.50
N ASN A 87 -1.61 7.64 -6.60
CA ASN A 87 -1.80 6.77 -5.44
C ASN A 87 -0.44 6.40 -4.84
N ILE A 88 -0.24 6.69 -3.57
CA ILE A 88 1.03 6.46 -2.87
C ILE A 88 0.83 5.46 -1.74
N CYS A 89 1.70 4.46 -1.68
CA CYS A 89 1.85 3.58 -0.53
C CYS A 89 2.90 4.18 0.40
N SER A 90 2.48 4.57 1.59
CA SER A 90 3.35 5.11 2.64
C SER A 90 3.00 4.45 3.98
N PRO A 91 3.50 3.23 4.22
CA PRO A 91 3.27 2.54 5.48
C PRO A 91 3.89 3.33 6.65
N VAL A 92 3.29 3.21 7.83
CA VAL A 92 3.78 3.85 9.05
C VAL A 92 3.97 2.82 10.15
N GLU A 93 4.84 3.12 11.12
CA GLU A 93 5.04 2.28 12.30
C GLU A 93 3.72 2.05 13.06
N GLY A 94 3.52 0.83 13.55
CA GLY A 94 2.29 0.40 14.20
C GLY A 94 1.16 -0.01 13.25
N MET A 95 1.28 0.21 11.94
CA MET A 95 0.27 -0.21 10.97
C MET A 95 0.20 -1.73 10.85
N HIS A 96 -1.02 -2.25 10.74
CA HIS A 96 -1.26 -3.67 10.51
C HIS A 96 -1.33 -3.96 9.02
N ILE A 97 -0.50 -4.89 8.55
CA ILE A 97 -0.42 -5.27 7.13
C ILE A 97 -0.68 -6.77 6.99
N PRO A 98 -1.80 -7.15 6.34
CA PRO A 98 -2.02 -8.53 5.95
C PRO A 98 -1.08 -8.88 4.77
N CYS A 99 -0.35 -9.98 4.89
CA CYS A 99 0.62 -10.40 3.89
C CYS A 99 0.63 -11.93 3.74
N ILE A 100 1.31 -12.38 2.70
CA ILE A 100 1.47 -13.81 2.36
C ILE A 100 2.94 -14.16 2.49
N ALA A 101 3.25 -15.18 3.26
CA ALA A 101 4.60 -15.73 3.38
C ALA A 101 5.08 -16.24 2.01
N LYS A 102 6.17 -15.69 1.49
CA LYS A 102 6.76 -16.10 0.21
C LYS A 102 7.98 -16.97 0.37
N ASN A 103 8.76 -16.70 1.41
CA ASN A 103 9.96 -17.48 1.72
C ASN A 103 10.11 -17.56 3.23
N VAL A 104 10.29 -18.79 3.73
CA VAL A 104 10.48 -19.08 5.15
C VAL A 104 11.87 -19.67 5.34
N THR A 105 12.71 -18.98 6.12
CA THR A 105 14.10 -19.35 6.38
C THR A 105 14.38 -19.48 7.87
N GLN A 106 15.58 -19.93 8.22
CA GLN A 106 16.02 -19.94 9.62
C GLN A 106 16.14 -18.51 10.21
N ALA A 107 16.47 -17.52 9.39
CA ALA A 107 16.61 -16.14 9.82
C ALA A 107 15.26 -15.45 10.03
N GLY A 108 14.21 -15.89 9.32
CA GLY A 108 12.90 -15.26 9.37
C GLY A 108 12.03 -15.54 8.16
N ILE A 109 10.95 -14.79 8.05
CA ILE A 109 9.96 -14.89 6.99
C ILE A 109 10.02 -13.65 6.12
N ARG A 110 10.10 -13.83 4.79
CA ARG A 110 9.88 -12.79 3.79
C ARG A 110 8.46 -12.95 3.24
N ALA A 111 7.69 -11.89 3.30
CA ALA A 111 6.30 -11.88 2.86
C ALA A 111 6.00 -10.69 1.95
N GLU A 112 4.91 -10.80 1.20
CA GLU A 112 4.43 -9.78 0.27
C GLU A 112 2.93 -9.58 0.48
N VAL A 113 2.41 -8.40 0.13
CA VAL A 113 0.97 -8.15 0.11
C VAL A 113 0.33 -8.80 -1.12
N GLU A 114 -1.00 -9.02 -1.07
CA GLU A 114 -1.71 -9.64 -2.21
C GLU A 114 -1.71 -8.79 -3.49
N GLN A 115 -1.44 -7.50 -3.38
CA GLN A 115 -1.40 -6.59 -4.54
C GLN A 115 -0.19 -6.86 -5.44
N GLN A 116 -0.40 -6.83 -6.76
CA GLN A 116 0.65 -7.06 -7.74
C GLN A 116 0.81 -5.82 -8.66
N PRO A 117 2.01 -5.25 -8.81
CA PRO A 117 3.22 -5.56 -8.05
C PRO A 117 3.08 -5.18 -6.57
N SER A 118 3.72 -5.95 -5.68
CA SER A 118 3.68 -5.65 -4.24
C SER A 118 4.49 -4.37 -3.94
N PRO A 119 3.85 -3.31 -3.41
CA PRO A 119 4.57 -2.07 -3.07
C PRO A 119 5.50 -2.24 -1.87
N VAL A 120 5.28 -3.29 -1.09
CA VAL A 120 6.03 -3.55 0.15
C VAL A 120 6.53 -4.98 0.22
N ILE A 121 7.73 -5.15 0.77
CA ILE A 121 8.25 -6.46 1.18
C ILE A 121 8.38 -6.44 2.70
N VAL A 122 7.73 -7.41 3.34
CA VAL A 122 7.68 -7.53 4.79
C VAL A 122 8.68 -8.58 5.25
N TYR A 123 9.52 -8.21 6.20
CA TYR A 123 10.49 -9.09 6.86
C TYR A 123 10.10 -9.28 8.32
N VAL A 124 9.90 -10.52 8.72
CA VAL A 124 9.61 -10.90 10.10
C VAL A 124 10.79 -11.70 10.64
N SER A 125 11.58 -11.11 11.54
CA SER A 125 12.78 -11.74 12.09
C SER A 125 12.42 -12.83 13.09
N ARG A 126 13.12 -13.96 13.05
CA ARG A 126 13.00 -15.03 14.04
C ARG A 126 13.43 -14.58 15.44
N ASP A 127 14.45 -13.74 15.53
CA ASP A 127 14.99 -13.29 16.82
C ASP A 127 13.96 -12.58 17.71
N HIS A 128 12.96 -11.95 17.10
CA HIS A 128 11.85 -11.34 17.81
C HIS A 128 10.70 -12.32 18.14
N HIS A 129 10.75 -13.55 17.59
CA HIS A 129 9.63 -14.52 17.65
C HIS A 129 10.07 -15.92 18.08
N TYR A 130 11.26 -16.08 18.70
CA TYR A 130 11.83 -17.39 19.05
C TYR A 130 10.97 -18.20 20.03
N SER A 131 10.18 -17.54 20.87
CA SER A 131 9.28 -18.17 21.84
C SER A 131 7.85 -18.38 21.33
N MET A 132 7.57 -18.05 20.06
CA MET A 132 6.24 -18.07 19.48
C MET A 132 6.03 -19.35 18.65
N ASP A 133 5.25 -20.30 19.18
CA ASP A 133 4.95 -21.56 18.47
C ASP A 133 4.25 -21.31 17.12
N TYR A 134 3.43 -20.28 17.04
CA TYR A 134 2.74 -19.89 15.82
C TYR A 134 3.72 -19.57 14.68
N PHE A 135 4.82 -18.86 14.99
CA PHE A 135 5.85 -18.51 14.00
C PHE A 135 6.48 -19.77 13.35
N ASN A 136 6.73 -20.83 14.15
CA ASN A 136 7.36 -22.05 13.67
C ASN A 136 6.45 -22.91 12.77
N ASN A 137 5.14 -22.68 12.82
CA ASN A 137 4.14 -23.42 12.05
C ASN A 137 3.82 -22.77 10.70
N ILE A 138 4.27 -21.53 10.45
CA ILE A 138 4.02 -20.81 9.19
C ILE A 138 4.80 -21.46 8.06
N LYS A 139 4.10 -21.66 6.94
CA LYS A 139 4.65 -22.21 5.69
C LYS A 139 4.54 -21.19 4.57
N GLU A 140 5.29 -21.43 3.50
CA GLU A 140 5.16 -20.64 2.28
C GLU A 140 3.74 -20.72 1.72
N GLY A 141 3.17 -19.56 1.40
CA GLY A 141 1.79 -19.38 0.94
C GLY A 141 0.78 -19.07 2.05
N ASP A 142 1.13 -19.19 3.32
CA ASP A 142 0.23 -18.89 4.42
C ASP A 142 -0.02 -17.37 4.51
N LYS A 143 -1.27 -17.01 4.81
CA LYS A 143 -1.66 -15.64 5.13
C LYS A 143 -1.35 -15.35 6.58
N MET A 144 -0.75 -14.19 6.81
CA MET A 144 -0.39 -13.74 8.15
C MET A 144 -0.65 -12.24 8.31
N ASN A 145 -0.93 -11.83 9.55
CA ASN A 145 -1.06 -10.43 9.92
C ASN A 145 0.20 -9.99 10.64
N THR A 146 0.72 -8.84 10.23
CA THR A 146 1.94 -8.28 10.81
C THR A 146 1.73 -6.84 11.24
N ARG A 147 2.49 -6.38 12.24
CA ARG A 147 2.55 -5.00 12.68
C ARG A 147 3.90 -4.41 12.31
N VAL A 148 3.89 -3.28 11.65
CA VAL A 148 5.10 -2.57 11.22
C VAL A 148 5.88 -2.06 12.43
N ILE A 149 7.16 -2.39 12.51
CA ILE A 149 8.10 -1.90 13.53
C ILE A 149 9.03 -0.84 12.93
N GLY A 150 9.47 -1.04 11.70
CA GLY A 150 10.37 -0.12 11.02
C GLY A 150 10.22 -0.20 9.51
N ILE A 151 10.62 0.88 8.85
CA ILE A 151 10.45 1.07 7.41
C ILE A 151 11.78 1.55 6.84
N ARG A 152 12.13 1.03 5.68
CA ARG A 152 13.32 1.48 4.95
C ARG A 152 13.07 1.46 3.45
N TYR A 153 13.37 2.56 2.79
CA TYR A 153 13.47 2.67 1.33
C TYR A 153 14.37 3.85 0.96
N GLU A 154 14.86 3.83 -0.25
CA GLU A 154 15.62 4.91 -0.85
C GLU A 154 14.91 5.40 -2.11
N LEU A 155 15.31 6.55 -2.63
CA LEU A 155 14.75 7.08 -3.88
C LEU A 155 15.01 6.09 -5.03
N ASN A 156 13.99 5.88 -5.84
CA ASN A 156 13.96 4.95 -6.98
C ASN A 156 13.97 3.46 -6.62
N ASP A 157 13.83 3.08 -5.34
CA ASP A 157 13.62 1.68 -4.99
C ASP A 157 12.32 1.16 -5.61
N SER A 158 12.33 -0.11 -5.99
CA SER A 158 11.17 -0.80 -6.59
C SER A 158 10.15 -1.31 -5.57
N TYR A 159 10.40 -1.17 -4.28
CA TYR A 159 9.53 -1.53 -3.17
C TYR A 159 10.01 -0.88 -1.86
N ILE A 160 9.12 -0.87 -0.88
CA ILE A 160 9.45 -0.44 0.49
C ILE A 160 9.76 -1.68 1.32
N SER A 161 10.92 -1.73 1.97
CA SER A 161 11.28 -2.78 2.94
C SER A 161 10.67 -2.46 4.30
N ILE A 162 9.94 -3.41 4.87
CA ILE A 162 9.29 -3.27 6.17
C ILE A 162 9.80 -4.35 7.11
N MET A 163 10.29 -3.94 8.29
CA MET A 163 10.50 -4.82 9.42
C MET A 163 9.22 -4.88 10.23
N SER A 164 8.71 -6.09 10.49
CA SER A 164 7.44 -6.26 11.20
C SER A 164 7.53 -7.35 12.26
N GLU A 165 6.67 -7.25 13.25
CA GLU A 165 6.37 -8.36 14.15
C GLU A 165 5.13 -9.11 13.67
N LEU A 166 5.11 -10.41 13.92
CA LEU A 166 3.98 -11.28 13.63
C LEU A 166 2.90 -11.11 14.70
N LEU A 167 1.66 -10.95 14.27
CA LEU A 167 0.51 -10.94 15.17
C LEU A 167 -0.12 -12.32 15.20
N GLU A 168 -0.33 -12.88 16.40
CA GLU A 168 -1.19 -14.04 16.54
C GLU A 168 -2.63 -13.62 16.24
N ASP A 169 -3.24 -14.21 15.22
CA ASP A 169 -4.68 -14.14 15.05
C ASP A 169 -5.30 -14.83 16.27
N LYS A 170 -5.64 -14.06 17.31
CA LYS A 170 -6.56 -14.53 18.34
C LYS A 170 -7.86 -14.81 17.59
N VAL A 171 -8.03 -16.05 17.17
CA VAL A 171 -9.35 -16.57 16.81
C VAL A 171 -10.17 -16.40 18.08
N GLU A 172 -10.90 -15.30 18.15
CA GLU A 172 -11.95 -15.17 19.16
C GLU A 172 -12.90 -16.34 18.91
N LYS A 173 -12.66 -17.42 19.65
CA LYS A 173 -13.67 -18.44 19.88
C LYS A 173 -14.78 -17.73 20.64
N TYR A 174 -15.63 -17.00 19.93
CA TYR A 174 -16.95 -16.67 20.40
C TYR A 174 -17.66 -18.02 20.58
N SER A 175 -17.47 -18.60 21.78
CA SER A 175 -18.37 -19.63 22.25
C SER A 175 -19.76 -19.00 22.21
N MET A 176 -20.59 -19.45 21.30
CA MET A 176 -22.02 -19.12 21.30
C MET A 176 -22.54 -19.48 22.70
N LYS A 177 -22.60 -18.50 23.60
CA LYS A 177 -23.36 -18.63 24.83
C LYS A 177 -24.78 -18.93 24.39
N LYS A 178 -25.21 -20.17 24.62
CA LYS A 178 -26.59 -20.60 24.43
C LYS A 178 -27.49 -19.58 25.11
N LYS A 179 -28.36 -18.94 24.32
CA LYS A 179 -29.38 -18.05 24.87
C LYS A 179 -30.12 -18.80 25.94
N PRO A 180 -30.35 -18.23 27.16
CA PRO A 180 -31.15 -18.86 28.20
C PRO A 180 -32.57 -19.06 27.61
N LYS A 181 -33.09 -20.27 27.75
CA LYS A 181 -34.49 -20.56 27.42
C LYS A 181 -35.35 -19.83 28.44
N LEU A 182 -36.15 -18.87 27.99
CA LEU A 182 -37.23 -18.30 28.76
C LEU A 182 -38.28 -19.41 28.98
N ASN A 183 -38.44 -19.88 30.19
CA ASN A 183 -39.60 -20.68 30.57
C ASN A 183 -40.76 -19.71 30.80
N ILE A 184 -41.72 -19.70 29.93
CA ILE A 184 -43.00 -19.04 30.14
C ILE A 184 -43.79 -19.95 31.11
N ILE A 185 -44.03 -19.46 32.30
CA ILE A 185 -45.00 -20.08 33.25
C ILE A 185 -46.36 -19.54 32.83
N GLU A 186 -47.20 -20.39 32.27
CA GLU A 186 -48.60 -20.10 32.10
C GLU A 186 -49.27 -20.31 33.47
N ASP A 187 -49.70 -19.20 34.11
CA ASP A 187 -50.58 -19.25 35.26
C ASP A 187 -52.02 -19.49 34.80
N VAL A 188 -52.67 -20.50 35.42
CA VAL A 188 -54.08 -20.87 35.29
C VAL A 188 -54.93 -19.94 36.17
#